data_9c20761a5ad1622830192311f61ee1f2
#
_entry.id   9c20761a5ad1622830192311f61ee1f2
#
_cell.length_a   1.000
_cell.length_b   1.000
_cell.length_c   1.000
_cell.angle_alpha   90.00
_cell.angle_beta   90.00
_cell.angle_gamma   90.00
#
_symmetry.space_group_name_H-M   'P 1'
#
loop_
_entity.id
_entity.type
_entity.pdbx_description
1 polymer ?
#
loop_
_entity_poly.entity_id
_entity_poly.type
_entity_poly.pdbx_seq_one_letter_code
_entity_poly.pdbx_strand_id
1 'polypeptide(L)'
;YWRLLKCGVVKLVYSFDGEQLNRLKQEYLYNDLRQLRKAVRDKADTNKNKQWSADLSELELLLDKVQRRDTAAAYGETFKIILEALALPVKAGENYKNGRADLLEVKNIVETVRQLSEVLDTLSEDYQNGGLESVPLKAEEYSQLLLSACSERQIVLTAADSEGILFGEAANLQGLLFKHVYIMGLREGEFPRSKNENWIYNDRERAELSGVGVELDN
;
A
#
# COMPACT_ATOMS: atom_id res chain seq x y z
N TYR A 1 -6.35 16.84 4.39
CA TYR A 1 -7.76 16.72 4.42
C TYR A 1 -8.38 16.67 3.01
N TRP A 2 -8.23 17.71 2.14
CA TRP A 2 -8.64 17.66 0.75
C TRP A 2 -7.99 16.52 -0.05
N ARG A 3 -6.74 16.16 0.29
CA ARG A 3 -6.06 15.01 -0.30
C ARG A 3 -6.75 13.70 0.07
N LEU A 4 -7.22 13.58 1.31
CA LEU A 4 -7.97 12.42 1.78
C LEU A 4 -9.26 12.22 0.98
N LEU A 5 -10.08 13.27 0.82
CA LEU A 5 -11.33 13.20 0.07
C LEU A 5 -11.15 12.87 -1.43
N LYS A 6 -9.96 13.15 -1.99
CA LYS A 6 -9.60 12.81 -3.36
C LYS A 6 -8.89 11.46 -3.51
N CYS A 7 -8.57 10.81 -2.42
CA CYS A 7 -7.89 9.52 -2.42
C CYS A 7 -8.82 8.45 -3.00
N GLY A 8 -8.23 7.51 -3.76
CA GLY A 8 -8.96 6.42 -4.40
C GLY A 8 -9.77 5.57 -3.42
N VAL A 9 -9.23 5.34 -2.22
CA VAL A 9 -9.89 4.58 -1.15
C VAL A 9 -11.17 5.26 -0.70
N VAL A 10 -11.14 6.58 -0.46
CA VAL A 10 -12.34 7.33 -0.05
C VAL A 10 -13.38 7.37 -1.16
N LYS A 11 -12.95 7.49 -2.42
CA LYS A 11 -13.86 7.43 -3.58
C LYS A 11 -14.48 6.04 -3.79
N LEU A 12 -13.80 4.97 -3.38
CA LEU A 12 -14.34 3.62 -3.45
C LEU A 12 -15.51 3.43 -2.46
N VAL A 13 -15.37 4.00 -1.27
CA VAL A 13 -16.36 3.86 -0.18
C VAL A 13 -17.50 4.87 -0.29
N TYR A 14 -17.15 6.13 -0.62
CA TYR A 14 -18.07 7.27 -0.61
C TYR A 14 -18.22 7.88 -1.99
N SER A 15 -19.45 8.22 -2.36
CA SER A 15 -19.80 8.76 -3.69
C SER A 15 -19.46 10.24 -3.85
N PHE A 16 -18.26 10.68 -3.45
CA PHE A 16 -17.87 12.08 -3.59
C PHE A 16 -17.54 12.43 -5.05
N ASP A 17 -18.23 13.43 -5.60
CA ASP A 17 -17.94 13.98 -6.90
C ASP A 17 -16.75 14.95 -6.82
N GLY A 18 -15.70 14.66 -7.60
CA GLY A 18 -14.47 15.45 -7.61
C GLY A 18 -14.67 16.88 -8.13
N GLU A 19 -15.61 17.12 -9.07
CA GLU A 19 -15.91 18.47 -9.56
C GLU A 19 -16.63 19.30 -8.50
N GLN A 20 -17.62 18.72 -7.83
CA GLN A 20 -18.34 19.41 -6.76
C GLN A 20 -17.42 19.69 -5.56
N LEU A 21 -16.52 18.75 -5.22
CA LEU A 21 -15.49 18.99 -4.19
C LEU A 21 -14.56 20.15 -4.57
N ASN A 22 -14.18 20.25 -5.85
CA ASN A 22 -13.37 21.38 -6.32
C ASN A 22 -14.12 22.71 -6.28
N ARG A 23 -15.39 22.76 -6.64
CA ARG A 23 -16.25 23.94 -6.52
C ARG A 23 -16.37 24.39 -5.06
N LEU A 24 -16.65 23.46 -4.14
CA LEU A 24 -16.70 23.77 -2.71
C LEU A 24 -15.36 24.29 -2.19
N LYS A 25 -14.23 23.75 -2.67
CA LYS A 25 -12.90 24.24 -2.33
C LYS A 25 -12.64 25.67 -2.81
N GLN A 26 -13.14 26.03 -3.99
CA GLN A 26 -12.97 27.38 -4.57
C GLN A 26 -13.87 28.43 -3.88
N GLU A 27 -15.10 28.03 -3.55
CA GLU A 27 -16.06 28.94 -2.93
C GLU A 27 -15.75 29.22 -1.46
N TYR A 28 -15.14 28.27 -0.75
CA TYR A 28 -14.92 28.35 0.69
C TYR A 28 -13.55 27.78 1.07
N LEU A 29 -12.77 28.56 1.81
CA LEU A 29 -11.53 28.13 2.44
C LEU A 29 -11.83 27.30 3.71
N TYR A 30 -12.36 26.09 3.53
CA TYR A 30 -12.60 25.22 4.66
C TYR A 30 -11.29 24.55 5.12
N ASN A 31 -10.95 24.76 6.36
CA ASN A 31 -9.79 24.15 7.01
C ASN A 31 -10.16 22.91 7.84
N ASP A 32 -11.44 22.60 7.99
CA ASP A 32 -11.96 21.53 8.84
C ASP A 32 -13.12 20.78 8.17
N LEU A 33 -13.19 19.45 8.39
CA LEU A 33 -14.29 18.56 7.96
C LEU A 33 -15.64 19.02 8.48
N ARG A 34 -15.68 19.50 9.72
CA ARG A 34 -16.92 19.98 10.36
C ARG A 34 -17.52 21.17 9.61
N GLN A 35 -16.65 22.09 9.18
CA GLN A 35 -17.09 23.25 8.40
C GLN A 35 -17.61 22.83 7.02
N LEU A 36 -16.90 21.88 6.34
CA LEU A 36 -17.36 21.37 5.06
C LEU A 36 -18.70 20.65 5.20
N ARG A 37 -18.87 19.78 6.20
CA ARG A 37 -20.14 19.10 6.47
C ARG A 37 -21.28 20.08 6.69
N LYS A 38 -21.06 21.13 7.49
CA LYS A 38 -22.07 22.20 7.71
C LYS A 38 -22.45 22.86 6.40
N ALA A 39 -21.46 23.23 5.58
CA ALA A 39 -21.70 23.89 4.30
C ALA A 39 -22.43 22.97 3.28
N VAL A 40 -22.09 21.69 3.23
CA VAL A 40 -22.80 20.71 2.41
C VAL A 40 -24.24 20.57 2.89
N ARG A 41 -24.47 20.53 4.20
CA ARG A 41 -25.82 20.44 4.79
C ARG A 41 -26.64 21.71 4.51
N ASP A 42 -26.03 22.90 4.68
CA ASP A 42 -26.74 24.18 4.52
C ASP A 42 -27.11 24.47 3.06
N LYS A 43 -26.38 23.89 2.08
CA LYS A 43 -26.68 23.94 0.63
C LYS A 43 -27.59 22.80 0.15
N ALA A 44 -28.07 21.96 1.05
CA ALA A 44 -28.68 20.67 0.76
C ALA A 44 -30.17 20.76 0.43
N ASP A 45 -30.46 21.06 -0.82
CA ASP A 45 -31.81 20.85 -1.38
C ASP A 45 -31.95 19.59 -2.25
N THR A 46 -30.87 18.82 -2.42
CA THR A 46 -30.86 17.62 -3.25
C THR A 46 -30.52 16.37 -2.43
N ASN A 47 -31.06 15.20 -2.81
CA ASN A 47 -30.78 13.92 -2.17
C ASN A 47 -29.29 13.57 -2.14
N LYS A 48 -28.51 14.03 -3.15
CA LYS A 48 -27.04 13.87 -3.19
C LYS A 48 -26.34 14.56 -2.03
N ASN A 49 -26.76 15.78 -1.68
CA ASN A 49 -26.13 16.53 -0.58
C ASN A 49 -26.46 15.94 0.79
N LYS A 50 -27.63 15.31 0.95
CA LYS A 50 -27.96 14.56 2.18
C LYS A 50 -27.04 13.36 2.37
N GLN A 51 -26.81 12.59 1.28
CA GLN A 51 -25.89 11.45 1.30
C GLN A 51 -24.45 11.91 1.64
N TRP A 52 -23.96 12.96 0.99
CA TRP A 52 -22.64 13.51 1.28
C TRP A 52 -22.48 14.00 2.72
N SER A 53 -23.51 14.60 3.30
CA SER A 53 -23.49 15.02 4.70
C SER A 53 -23.40 13.80 5.64
N ALA A 54 -24.05 12.69 5.32
CA ALA A 54 -23.96 11.45 6.05
C ALA A 54 -22.55 10.83 5.92
N ASP A 55 -22.05 10.71 4.69
CA ASP A 55 -20.74 10.16 4.37
C ASP A 55 -19.59 10.94 5.07
N LEU A 56 -19.69 12.29 5.08
CA LEU A 56 -18.74 13.14 5.80
C LEU A 56 -18.82 12.97 7.32
N SER A 57 -20.03 12.73 7.85
CA SER A 57 -20.21 12.48 9.28
C SER A 57 -19.61 11.15 9.69
N GLU A 58 -19.79 10.10 8.88
CA GLU A 58 -19.19 8.79 9.10
C GLU A 58 -17.66 8.87 9.05
N LEU A 59 -17.10 9.52 8.03
CA LEU A 59 -15.65 9.72 7.90
C LEU A 59 -15.09 10.50 9.10
N GLU A 60 -15.78 11.53 9.57
CA GLU A 60 -15.38 12.30 10.76
C GLU A 60 -15.33 11.40 11.99
N LEU A 61 -16.38 10.59 12.22
CA LEU A 61 -16.44 9.65 13.34
C LEU A 61 -15.31 8.61 13.31
N LEU A 62 -14.91 8.15 12.12
CA LEU A 62 -13.78 7.24 11.98
C LEU A 62 -12.44 7.92 12.29
N LEU A 63 -12.26 9.17 11.83
CA LEU A 63 -11.04 9.93 12.10
C LEU A 63 -10.92 10.39 13.56
N ASP A 64 -12.03 10.68 14.22
CA ASP A 64 -12.06 11.04 15.64
C ASP A 64 -11.66 9.86 16.56
N LYS A 65 -11.64 8.63 16.08
CA LYS A 65 -11.10 7.46 16.82
C LYS A 65 -9.58 7.53 16.99
N VAL A 66 -8.87 8.22 16.07
CA VAL A 66 -7.41 8.35 16.13
C VAL A 66 -7.05 9.38 17.18
N GLN A 67 -6.50 8.93 18.30
CA GLN A 67 -6.07 9.80 19.37
C GLN A 67 -4.80 10.56 19.00
N ARG A 68 -4.56 11.71 19.66
CA ARG A 68 -3.35 12.52 19.42
C ARG A 68 -2.09 11.83 19.93
N ARG A 69 -2.21 11.01 20.98
CA ARG A 69 -1.13 10.19 21.56
C ARG A 69 -1.69 8.88 22.02
N ASP A 70 -1.05 7.79 21.61
CA ASP A 70 -1.39 6.44 22.02
C ASP A 70 -0.18 5.51 21.85
N THR A 71 -0.28 4.26 22.30
CA THR A 71 0.74 3.25 22.07
C THR A 71 0.68 2.72 20.63
N ALA A 72 1.77 2.11 20.14
CA ALA A 72 1.79 1.51 18.80
C ALA A 72 0.70 0.46 18.63
N ALA A 73 0.47 -0.39 19.62
CA ALA A 73 -0.59 -1.39 19.59
C ALA A 73 -1.99 -0.78 19.52
N ALA A 74 -2.27 0.26 20.32
CA ALA A 74 -3.56 0.94 20.31
C ALA A 74 -3.84 1.65 18.97
N TYR A 75 -2.81 2.24 18.35
CA TYR A 75 -2.94 2.76 16.99
C TYR A 75 -3.20 1.65 15.98
N GLY A 76 -2.47 0.52 16.06
CA GLY A 76 -2.68 -0.64 15.20
C GLY A 76 -4.13 -1.12 15.23
N GLU A 77 -4.67 -1.32 16.44
CA GLU A 77 -6.08 -1.72 16.62
C GLU A 77 -7.07 -0.65 16.12
N THR A 78 -6.79 0.63 16.37
CA THR A 78 -7.64 1.72 15.84
C THR A 78 -7.67 1.74 14.32
N PHE A 79 -6.53 1.56 13.66
CA PHE A 79 -6.46 1.49 12.20
C PHE A 79 -7.16 0.24 11.64
N LYS A 80 -7.07 -0.92 12.30
CA LYS A 80 -7.84 -2.11 11.92
C LYS A 80 -9.35 -1.88 11.99
N ILE A 81 -9.83 -1.28 13.09
CA ILE A 81 -11.25 -0.91 13.24
C ILE A 81 -11.70 0.03 12.10
N ILE A 82 -10.84 0.98 11.70
CA ILE A 82 -11.13 1.88 10.57
C ILE A 82 -11.19 1.10 9.26
N LEU A 83 -10.24 0.19 8.99
CA LEU A 83 -10.23 -0.64 7.79
C LEU A 83 -11.48 -1.54 7.69
N GLU A 84 -11.88 -2.15 8.79
CA GLU A 84 -13.10 -2.95 8.86
C GLU A 84 -14.35 -2.10 8.59
N ALA A 85 -14.46 -0.91 9.22
CA ALA A 85 -15.59 -0.01 8.99
C ALA A 85 -15.67 0.49 7.54
N LEU A 86 -14.54 0.72 6.88
CA LEU A 86 -14.49 1.10 5.46
C LEU A 86 -14.93 -0.04 4.53
N ALA A 87 -14.86 -1.30 4.98
CA ALA A 87 -15.30 -2.49 4.25
C ALA A 87 -14.82 -2.55 2.79
N LEU A 88 -13.57 -2.14 2.53
CA LEU A 88 -12.99 -1.99 1.18
C LEU A 88 -13.15 -3.23 0.29
N PRO A 89 -12.90 -4.47 0.77
CA PRO A 89 -13.10 -5.67 -0.04
C PRO A 89 -14.54 -5.88 -0.47
N VAL A 90 -15.50 -5.57 0.41
CA VAL A 90 -16.94 -5.71 0.14
C VAL A 90 -17.35 -4.71 -0.93
N LYS A 91 -16.96 -3.45 -0.79
CA LYS A 91 -17.24 -2.39 -1.76
C LYS A 91 -16.61 -2.67 -3.13
N ALA A 92 -15.39 -3.19 -3.16
CA ALA A 92 -14.75 -3.63 -4.39
C ALA A 92 -15.52 -4.76 -5.07
N GLY A 93 -15.99 -5.75 -4.30
CA GLY A 93 -16.83 -6.84 -4.80
C GLY A 93 -18.18 -6.36 -5.35
N GLU A 94 -18.82 -5.39 -4.69
CA GLU A 94 -20.04 -4.75 -5.19
C GLU A 94 -19.81 -4.01 -6.52
N ASN A 95 -18.69 -3.28 -6.63
CA ASN A 95 -18.32 -2.60 -7.88
C ASN A 95 -18.05 -3.58 -9.01
N TYR A 96 -17.41 -4.72 -8.74
CA TYR A 96 -17.23 -5.79 -9.71
C TYR A 96 -18.57 -6.36 -10.19
N LYS A 97 -19.50 -6.70 -9.27
CA LYS A 97 -20.84 -7.18 -9.63
C LYS A 97 -21.63 -6.20 -10.48
N ASN A 98 -21.39 -4.91 -10.29
CA ASN A 98 -22.04 -3.83 -11.04
C ASN A 98 -21.30 -3.45 -12.34
N GLY A 99 -20.23 -4.17 -12.72
CA GLY A 99 -19.43 -3.90 -13.92
C GLY A 99 -18.62 -2.60 -13.85
N ARG A 100 -18.33 -2.09 -12.65
CA ARG A 100 -17.58 -0.84 -12.42
C ARG A 100 -16.12 -1.07 -12.06
N ALA A 101 -15.72 -2.32 -11.79
CA ALA A 101 -14.36 -2.74 -11.48
C ALA A 101 -14.10 -4.08 -12.17
N ASP A 102 -12.83 -4.41 -12.43
CA ASP A 102 -12.43 -5.73 -12.90
C ASP A 102 -12.03 -6.65 -11.73
N LEU A 103 -11.85 -7.94 -12.02
CA LEU A 103 -11.48 -8.93 -11.00
C LEU A 103 -10.07 -8.67 -10.43
N LEU A 104 -9.16 -8.15 -11.25
CA LEU A 104 -7.79 -7.83 -10.84
C LEU A 104 -7.79 -6.69 -9.82
N GLU A 105 -8.61 -5.66 -10.05
CA GLU A 105 -8.78 -4.54 -9.13
C GLU A 105 -9.31 -5.03 -7.76
N VAL A 106 -10.30 -5.93 -7.74
CA VAL A 106 -10.80 -6.54 -6.51
C VAL A 106 -9.72 -7.34 -5.79
N LYS A 107 -8.99 -8.21 -6.51
CA LYS A 107 -7.87 -8.97 -5.94
C LYS A 107 -6.81 -8.04 -5.32
N ASN A 108 -6.46 -6.96 -6.03
CA ASN A 108 -5.48 -5.99 -5.55
C ASN A 108 -5.92 -5.29 -4.26
N ILE A 109 -7.19 -4.91 -4.17
CA ILE A 109 -7.75 -4.27 -2.97
C ILE A 109 -7.74 -5.24 -1.79
N VAL A 110 -8.18 -6.49 -1.99
CA VAL A 110 -8.17 -7.53 -0.96
C VAL A 110 -6.75 -7.77 -0.44
N GLU A 111 -5.79 -7.95 -1.36
CA GLU A 111 -4.39 -8.20 -1.01
C GLU A 111 -3.75 -7.00 -0.30
N THR A 112 -4.04 -5.78 -0.75
CA THR A 112 -3.56 -4.55 -0.11
C THR A 112 -4.07 -4.42 1.32
N VAL A 113 -5.36 -4.69 1.57
CA VAL A 113 -5.94 -4.65 2.92
C VAL A 113 -5.32 -5.72 3.82
N ARG A 114 -5.11 -6.95 3.29
CA ARG A 114 -4.45 -8.02 4.02
C ARG A 114 -3.03 -7.64 4.45
N GLN A 115 -2.22 -7.16 3.50
CA GLN A 115 -0.84 -6.75 3.78
C GLN A 115 -0.76 -5.56 4.72
N LEU A 116 -1.68 -4.59 4.60
CA LEU A 116 -1.73 -3.46 5.54
C LEU A 116 -2.03 -3.94 6.96
N SER A 117 -2.95 -4.90 7.12
CA SER A 117 -3.25 -5.50 8.43
C SER A 117 -2.02 -6.20 9.01
N GLU A 118 -1.26 -6.94 8.20
CA GLU A 118 -0.01 -7.58 8.64
C GLU A 118 1.07 -6.56 9.03
N VAL A 119 1.18 -5.42 8.33
CA VAL A 119 2.10 -4.34 8.72
C VAL A 119 1.72 -3.77 10.08
N LEU A 120 0.42 -3.55 10.34
CA LEU A 120 -0.05 -3.05 11.63
C LEU A 120 0.26 -4.03 12.77
N ASP A 121 0.12 -5.33 12.53
CA ASP A 121 0.51 -6.37 13.50
C ASP A 121 2.01 -6.37 13.75
N THR A 122 2.82 -6.41 12.68
CA THR A 122 4.29 -6.41 12.78
C THR A 122 4.79 -5.19 13.56
N LEU A 123 4.28 -3.99 13.28
CA LEU A 123 4.66 -2.79 14.03
C LEU A 123 4.32 -2.90 15.52
N SER A 124 3.18 -3.48 15.86
CA SER A 124 2.78 -3.69 17.26
C SER A 124 3.70 -4.69 17.95
N GLU A 125 4.03 -5.79 17.28
CA GLU A 125 4.95 -6.82 17.76
C GLU A 125 6.38 -6.29 17.93
N ASP A 126 6.89 -5.51 16.99
CA ASP A 126 8.22 -4.90 17.05
C ASP A 126 8.36 -3.97 18.26
N TYR A 127 7.33 -3.16 18.56
CA TYR A 127 7.31 -2.32 19.76
C TYR A 127 7.24 -3.14 21.05
N GLN A 128 6.49 -4.24 21.04
CA GLN A 128 6.42 -5.15 22.18
C GLN A 128 7.77 -5.85 22.40
N ASN A 129 8.36 -6.41 21.34
CA ASN A 129 9.65 -7.10 21.42
C ASN A 129 10.80 -6.16 21.82
N GLY A 130 10.70 -4.88 21.45
CA GLY A 130 11.63 -3.83 21.84
C GLY A 130 11.43 -3.31 23.28
N GLY A 131 10.43 -3.80 24.04
CA GLY A 131 10.11 -3.31 25.38
C GLY A 131 9.55 -1.89 25.39
N LEU A 132 8.94 -1.46 24.26
CA LEU A 132 8.39 -0.12 24.06
C LEU A 132 6.85 -0.11 24.05
N GLU A 133 6.20 -1.18 24.49
CA GLU A 133 4.75 -1.37 24.46
C GLU A 133 3.97 -0.27 25.18
N SER A 134 4.56 0.33 26.22
CA SER A 134 3.94 1.39 27.04
C SER A 134 4.34 2.80 26.61
N VAL A 135 5.18 2.94 25.58
CA VAL A 135 5.67 4.25 25.12
C VAL A 135 4.62 4.93 24.23
N PRO A 136 4.09 6.10 24.64
CA PRO A 136 3.10 6.78 23.82
C PRO A 136 3.76 7.54 22.66
N LEU A 137 3.28 7.29 21.47
CA LEU A 137 3.64 7.98 20.22
C LEU A 137 2.64 9.09 19.89
N LYS A 138 3.07 10.08 19.14
CA LYS A 138 2.13 10.99 18.49
C LYS A 138 1.56 10.34 17.23
N ALA A 139 0.36 10.73 16.84
CA ALA A 139 -0.27 10.23 15.62
C ALA A 139 0.59 10.47 14.36
N GLU A 140 1.30 11.60 14.30
CA GLU A 140 2.23 11.92 13.20
C GLU A 140 3.43 10.96 13.19
N GLU A 141 4.00 10.65 14.35
CA GLU A 141 5.14 9.73 14.50
C GLU A 141 4.73 8.32 14.07
N TYR A 142 3.60 7.82 14.55
CA TYR A 142 3.06 6.52 14.14
C TYR A 142 2.75 6.47 12.64
N SER A 143 2.17 7.53 12.07
CA SER A 143 1.88 7.58 10.63
C SER A 143 3.13 7.53 9.76
N GLN A 144 4.23 8.15 10.20
CA GLN A 144 5.52 8.07 9.50
C GLN A 144 6.12 6.66 9.57
N LEU A 145 6.05 6.00 10.74
CA LEU A 145 6.48 4.61 10.90
C LEU A 145 5.67 3.67 10.00
N LEU A 146 4.35 3.83 9.97
CA LEU A 146 3.47 3.04 9.12
C LEU A 146 3.80 3.24 7.64
N LEU A 147 4.01 4.49 7.19
CA LEU A 147 4.39 4.79 5.81
C LEU A 147 5.75 4.18 5.44
N SER A 148 6.74 4.24 6.35
CA SER A 148 8.04 3.61 6.15
C SER A 148 7.90 2.09 6.01
N ALA A 149 7.21 1.44 6.93
CA ALA A 149 6.98 0.00 6.90
C ALA A 149 6.21 -0.46 5.64
N CYS A 150 5.24 0.34 5.18
CA CYS A 150 4.53 0.07 3.92
C CYS A 150 5.44 0.25 2.69
N SER A 151 6.37 1.21 2.71
CA SER A 151 7.26 1.47 1.57
C SER A 151 8.31 0.37 1.36
N GLU A 152 8.65 -0.36 2.39
CA GLU A 152 9.59 -1.49 2.33
C GLU A 152 8.93 -2.78 1.81
N ARG A 153 7.60 -2.86 1.82
CA ARG A 153 6.88 -4.02 1.31
C ARG A 153 6.56 -3.88 -0.18
N GLN A 154 7.05 -4.82 -0.96
CA GLN A 154 6.63 -4.99 -2.35
C GLN A 154 5.34 -5.81 -2.40
N ILE A 155 4.25 -5.20 -2.86
CA ILE A 155 3.04 -5.94 -3.20
C ILE A 155 3.30 -6.62 -4.54
N VAL A 156 3.59 -7.91 -4.49
CA VAL A 156 3.64 -8.74 -5.70
C VAL A 156 2.18 -8.98 -6.12
N LEU A 157 1.70 -8.16 -7.05
CA LEU A 157 0.44 -8.41 -7.71
C LEU A 157 0.65 -9.60 -8.64
N THR A 158 0.39 -10.81 -8.14
CA THR A 158 0.36 -11.98 -8.98
C THR A 158 -0.78 -11.81 -9.97
N ALA A 159 -0.42 -11.51 -11.20
CA ALA A 159 -1.28 -11.72 -12.35
C ALA A 159 -1.51 -13.25 -12.49
N ALA A 160 -2.20 -13.85 -11.52
CA ALA A 160 -2.65 -15.21 -11.66
C ALA A 160 -3.66 -15.22 -12.80
N ASP A 161 -3.35 -15.97 -13.84
CA ASP A 161 -4.18 -16.22 -15.03
C ASP A 161 -4.32 -15.06 -16.03
N SER A 162 -3.41 -14.10 -16.10
CA SER A 162 -3.42 -13.20 -17.24
C SER A 162 -2.81 -13.90 -18.45
N GLU A 163 -3.61 -14.09 -19.51
CA GLU A 163 -3.15 -14.30 -20.88
C GLU A 163 -2.38 -13.05 -21.35
N GLY A 164 -1.27 -12.74 -20.71
CA GLY A 164 -0.49 -11.55 -20.94
C GLY A 164 0.97 -11.85 -21.20
N ILE A 165 1.69 -10.86 -21.69
CA ILE A 165 3.15 -10.91 -21.80
C ILE A 165 3.74 -10.50 -20.46
N LEU A 166 4.48 -11.42 -19.82
CA LEU A 166 5.24 -11.10 -18.61
C LEU A 166 6.56 -10.47 -19.02
N PHE A 167 6.81 -9.27 -18.50
CA PHE A 167 8.05 -8.53 -18.72
C PHE A 167 8.78 -8.36 -17.39
N GLY A 168 10.07 -8.71 -17.36
CA GLY A 168 10.86 -8.61 -16.14
C GLY A 168 12.32 -8.96 -16.34
N GLU A 169 13.11 -8.81 -15.29
CA GLU A 169 14.51 -9.22 -15.28
C GLU A 169 14.64 -10.75 -15.20
N ALA A 170 15.67 -11.32 -15.85
CA ALA A 170 15.89 -12.76 -15.92
C ALA A 170 15.95 -13.44 -14.55
N ALA A 171 16.51 -12.77 -13.54
CA ALA A 171 16.59 -13.28 -12.18
C ALA A 171 15.20 -13.44 -11.52
N ASN A 172 14.28 -12.52 -11.82
CA ASN A 172 12.91 -12.53 -11.26
C ASN A 172 12.00 -13.55 -11.97
N LEU A 173 12.40 -14.04 -13.14
CA LEU A 173 11.66 -15.01 -13.96
C LEU A 173 12.20 -16.43 -13.81
N GLN A 174 13.19 -16.64 -12.96
CA GLN A 174 13.80 -17.94 -12.73
C GLN A 174 12.78 -18.95 -12.18
N GLY A 175 12.74 -20.14 -12.75
CA GLY A 175 11.82 -21.20 -12.32
C GLY A 175 10.42 -21.15 -12.94
N LEU A 176 10.09 -20.11 -13.73
CA LEU A 176 8.83 -20.03 -14.46
C LEU A 176 8.95 -20.71 -15.83
N LEU A 177 7.87 -21.39 -16.25
CA LEU A 177 7.79 -22.04 -17.56
C LEU A 177 6.97 -21.19 -18.53
N PHE A 178 7.56 -20.84 -19.67
CA PHE A 178 6.92 -20.06 -20.72
C PHE A 178 6.88 -20.82 -22.04
N LYS A 179 5.82 -20.65 -22.83
CA LYS A 179 5.75 -21.17 -24.20
C LYS A 179 6.72 -20.45 -25.14
N HIS A 180 6.88 -19.16 -24.95
CA HIS A 180 7.77 -18.30 -25.73
C HIS A 180 8.52 -17.36 -24.80
N VAL A 181 9.82 -17.21 -25.01
CA VAL A 181 10.69 -16.30 -24.25
C VAL A 181 11.43 -15.40 -25.23
N TYR A 182 11.36 -14.11 -25.02
CA TYR A 182 12.11 -13.11 -25.77
C TYR A 182 13.10 -12.44 -24.84
N ILE A 183 14.39 -12.59 -25.11
CA ILE A 183 15.44 -11.98 -24.30
C ILE A 183 15.98 -10.80 -25.08
N MET A 184 15.90 -9.62 -24.49
CA MET A 184 16.39 -8.37 -25.07
C MET A 184 17.70 -7.94 -24.36
N GLY A 185 18.52 -7.14 -25.04
CA GLY A 185 19.74 -6.62 -24.45
C GLY A 185 20.89 -7.61 -24.38
N LEU A 186 20.90 -8.65 -25.27
CA LEU A 186 22.01 -9.60 -25.39
C LEU A 186 23.24 -8.89 -26.01
N ARG A 187 23.91 -8.08 -25.19
CA ARG A 187 25.20 -7.47 -25.54
C ARG A 187 26.31 -8.16 -24.81
N GLU A 188 27.42 -8.38 -25.50
CA GLU A 188 28.64 -8.91 -24.89
C GLU A 188 29.09 -8.03 -23.71
N GLY A 189 29.27 -8.65 -22.53
CA GLY A 189 29.59 -7.97 -21.28
C GLY A 189 28.40 -7.36 -20.52
N GLU A 190 27.20 -7.25 -21.11
CA GLU A 190 25.99 -6.79 -20.42
C GLU A 190 25.08 -7.95 -20.00
N PHE A 191 24.86 -8.93 -20.90
CA PHE A 191 24.10 -10.13 -20.58
C PHE A 191 24.53 -11.32 -21.48
N PRO A 192 24.91 -12.48 -20.89
CA PRO A 192 25.20 -12.66 -19.46
C PRO A 192 26.39 -11.80 -19.04
N ARG A 193 26.31 -11.23 -17.85
CA ARG A 193 27.49 -10.52 -17.29
C ARG A 193 28.59 -11.56 -17.09
N SER A 194 29.76 -11.30 -17.65
CA SER A 194 30.95 -12.05 -17.28
C SER A 194 31.15 -11.92 -15.78
N LYS A 195 31.35 -13.05 -15.09
CA LYS A 195 31.77 -13.02 -13.69
C LYS A 195 32.98 -12.10 -13.62
N ASN A 196 32.89 -11.01 -12.86
CA ASN A 196 34.09 -10.25 -12.53
C ASN A 196 35.01 -11.21 -11.79
N GLU A 197 36.15 -11.55 -12.40
CA GLU A 197 37.19 -12.27 -11.68
C GLU A 197 37.46 -11.47 -10.39
N ASN A 198 37.43 -12.14 -9.26
CA ASN A 198 37.76 -11.48 -8.00
C ASN A 198 39.17 -10.85 -8.16
N TRP A 199 39.29 -9.58 -7.89
CA TRP A 199 40.51 -8.80 -8.09
C TRP A 199 41.73 -9.31 -7.27
N ILE A 200 41.45 -10.18 -6.25
CA ILE A 200 42.52 -10.74 -5.41
C ILE A 200 42.99 -12.10 -5.94
N TYR A 201 42.06 -13.01 -6.29
CA TYR A 201 42.36 -14.34 -6.81
C TYR A 201 41.42 -14.68 -7.96
N ASN A 202 41.97 -15.08 -9.10
CA ASN A 202 41.17 -15.61 -10.21
C ASN A 202 40.68 -17.03 -9.90
N ASP A 203 39.73 -17.54 -10.68
CA ASP A 203 39.13 -18.87 -10.43
C ASP A 203 40.15 -20.02 -10.41
N ARG A 204 41.26 -19.91 -11.18
CA ARG A 204 42.34 -20.89 -11.22
C ARG A 204 43.16 -20.84 -9.93
N GLU A 205 43.54 -19.67 -9.46
CA GLU A 205 44.28 -19.49 -8.20
C GLU A 205 43.46 -19.93 -7.00
N ARG A 206 42.16 -19.70 -7.02
CA ARG A 206 41.23 -20.22 -6.00
C ARG A 206 41.19 -21.75 -5.97
N ALA A 207 41.12 -22.41 -7.13
CA ALA A 207 41.19 -23.84 -7.24
C ALA A 207 42.53 -24.41 -6.72
N GLU A 208 43.63 -23.77 -6.97
CA GLU A 208 44.95 -24.16 -6.47
C GLU A 208 45.03 -23.99 -4.94
N LEU A 209 44.51 -22.88 -4.38
CA LEU A 209 44.44 -22.65 -2.92
C LEU A 209 43.49 -23.64 -2.21
N SER A 210 42.38 -23.96 -2.81
CA SER A 210 41.47 -25.00 -2.28
C SER A 210 42.14 -26.37 -2.26
N GLY A 211 42.99 -26.67 -3.25
CA GLY A 211 43.81 -27.93 -3.31
C GLY A 211 44.80 -28.07 -2.17
N VAL A 212 45.22 -26.96 -1.55
CA VAL A 212 46.14 -26.96 -0.39
C VAL A 212 45.41 -26.70 0.94
N GLY A 213 44.07 -26.79 0.95
CA GLY A 213 43.25 -26.71 2.15
C GLY A 213 42.88 -25.28 2.60
N VAL A 214 43.03 -24.28 1.73
CA VAL A 214 42.58 -22.91 2.01
C VAL A 214 41.20 -22.71 1.34
N GLU A 215 40.12 -22.69 2.14
CA GLU A 215 38.77 -22.34 1.67
C GLU A 215 38.63 -20.82 1.67
N LEU A 216 38.32 -20.26 0.50
CA LEU A 216 38.01 -18.83 0.30
C LEU A 216 36.49 -18.73 0.08
N ASP A 217 35.80 -18.07 1.02
CA ASP A 217 34.36 -17.80 0.88
C ASP A 217 34.07 -16.95 -0.38
N ASN A 218 32.91 -17.23 -0.98
CA ASN A 218 32.44 -16.58 -2.21
C ASN A 218 31.94 -15.16 -1.97
#